data_5b39d7835d629cb9af3aabf57d52b93f
#
_entry.id   5b39d7835d629cb9af3aabf57d52b93f
#
_cell.length_a   1.000
_cell.length_b   1.000
_cell.length_c   1.000
_cell.angle_alpha   90.00
_cell.angle_beta   90.00
_cell.angle_gamma   90.00
#
_symmetry.space_group_name_H-M   'P 1'
#
loop_
_entity.id
_entity.type
_entity.pdbx_description
1 polymer ?
#
loop_
_entity_poly.entity_id
_entity_poly.type
_entity_poly.pdbx_seq_one_letter_code
_entity_poly.pdbx_strand_id
1 'polypeptide(L)'
;KGPVAEAGGVHTAQGSWSASQGKFVPRRQLPVYERQIFPEALLGESSLPDWRTAGTTIAESKALRTWTLDSKVLIASIKNKMHAISPEVMEGLAEALELAEREYDGMVIWSGDAPFSVGADLEATMPAFAVGGPDAVESIEQELQNLMMRIRYAQVPVVAAIHGMALGGGCELAVYSAKRVAHMESYIGLVEVGVGLVPGAGGLTYIARRAAENMAASTSKDILPFLTEGFTAAAMAKVGT
;
A
#
# COMPACT_ATOMS: atom_id res chain seq x y z
N LYS A 1 18.31 -23.70 -23.82
CA LYS A 1 17.34 -23.47 -22.71
C LYS A 1 16.39 -24.66 -22.70
N GLY A 2 16.03 -25.22 -21.55
CA GLY A 2 15.12 -26.35 -21.48
C GLY A 2 13.65 -25.92 -21.48
N PRO A 3 12.71 -26.87 -21.71
CA PRO A 3 11.29 -26.58 -21.90
C PRO A 3 10.63 -25.81 -20.72
N VAL A 4 11.12 -26.01 -19.50
CA VAL A 4 10.66 -25.26 -18.31
C VAL A 4 11.09 -23.79 -18.37
N ALA A 5 12.32 -23.53 -18.83
CA ALA A 5 12.82 -22.15 -18.96
C ALA A 5 12.18 -21.41 -20.14
N GLU A 6 11.83 -22.13 -21.21
CA GLU A 6 11.11 -21.57 -22.36
C GLU A 6 9.66 -21.27 -22.06
N ALA A 7 9.04 -22.07 -21.18
CA ALA A 7 7.67 -21.85 -20.72
C ALA A 7 7.55 -20.82 -19.59
N GLY A 8 8.67 -20.27 -19.09
CA GLY A 8 8.68 -19.28 -18.02
C GLY A 8 8.56 -19.83 -16.59
N GLY A 9 8.54 -21.15 -16.42
CA GLY A 9 8.49 -21.76 -15.08
C GLY A 9 7.98 -23.20 -15.07
N VAL A 10 7.98 -23.80 -13.88
CA VAL A 10 7.49 -25.17 -13.64
C VAL A 10 5.96 -25.24 -13.70
N HIS A 11 5.29 -24.14 -13.35
CA HIS A 11 3.83 -24.00 -13.36
C HIS A 11 3.44 -22.94 -14.37
N THR A 12 2.49 -23.25 -15.24
CA THR A 12 1.99 -22.37 -16.29
C THR A 12 0.47 -22.48 -16.40
N ALA A 13 -0.16 -21.63 -17.19
CA ALA A 13 -1.58 -21.76 -17.49
C ALA A 13 -1.96 -23.09 -18.16
N GLN A 14 -1.01 -23.75 -18.81
CA GLN A 14 -1.19 -25.07 -19.46
C GLN A 14 -1.04 -26.24 -18.49
N GLY A 15 -0.58 -26.02 -17.26
CA GLY A 15 -0.37 -27.02 -16.24
C GLY A 15 1.01 -26.99 -15.61
N SER A 16 1.40 -28.08 -14.97
CA SER A 16 2.65 -28.22 -14.26
C SER A 16 3.60 -29.19 -14.98
N TRP A 17 4.90 -28.88 -14.96
CA TRP A 17 5.91 -29.74 -15.56
C TRP A 17 6.00 -31.09 -14.83
N SER A 18 5.85 -32.17 -15.58
CA SER A 18 6.07 -33.53 -15.10
C SER A 18 7.45 -34.05 -15.58
N ALA A 19 8.38 -34.15 -14.64
CA ALA A 19 9.72 -34.66 -14.96
C ALA A 19 9.69 -36.13 -15.45
N SER A 20 8.74 -36.94 -14.95
CA SER A 20 8.58 -38.33 -15.34
C SER A 20 8.01 -38.52 -16.75
N GLN A 21 7.22 -37.52 -17.22
CA GLN A 21 6.61 -37.56 -18.56
C GLN A 21 7.31 -36.63 -19.56
N GLY A 22 8.22 -35.78 -19.10
CA GLY A 22 8.95 -34.84 -19.94
C GLY A 22 8.07 -33.79 -20.61
N LYS A 23 6.91 -33.46 -20.02
CA LYS A 23 5.92 -32.49 -20.57
C LYS A 23 5.12 -31.78 -19.47
N PHE A 24 4.46 -30.73 -19.87
CA PHE A 24 3.42 -30.10 -19.00
C PHE A 24 2.18 -30.99 -18.97
N VAL A 25 1.64 -31.19 -17.76
CA VAL A 25 0.42 -31.97 -17.55
C VAL A 25 -0.61 -31.08 -16.84
N PRO A 26 -1.92 -31.20 -17.17
CA PRO A 26 -2.96 -30.47 -16.47
C PRO A 26 -2.90 -30.73 -14.98
N ARG A 27 -3.20 -29.73 -14.18
CA ARG A 27 -3.28 -29.87 -12.73
C ARG A 27 -4.46 -30.74 -12.35
N ARG A 28 -4.29 -31.52 -11.29
CA ARG A 28 -5.41 -32.27 -10.72
C ARG A 28 -6.43 -31.30 -10.15
N GLN A 29 -7.68 -31.46 -10.52
CA GLN A 29 -8.79 -30.78 -9.86
C GLN A 29 -9.06 -31.46 -8.52
N LEU A 30 -8.61 -30.86 -7.44
CA LEU A 30 -8.82 -31.35 -6.10
C LEU A 30 -9.93 -30.53 -5.43
N PRO A 31 -10.82 -31.15 -4.61
CA PRO A 31 -11.88 -30.42 -3.93
C PRO A 31 -11.40 -29.27 -3.04
N VAL A 32 -10.15 -29.31 -2.59
CA VAL A 32 -9.53 -28.21 -1.83
C VAL A 32 -9.41 -26.93 -2.65
N TYR A 33 -9.15 -27.04 -3.97
CA TYR A 33 -9.04 -25.86 -4.83
C TYR A 33 -10.40 -25.24 -5.15
N GLU A 34 -11.47 -26.03 -5.18
CA GLU A 34 -12.84 -25.53 -5.36
C GLU A 34 -13.34 -24.70 -4.17
N ARG A 35 -12.70 -24.87 -3.01
CA ARG A 35 -13.02 -24.12 -1.78
C ARG A 35 -12.20 -22.84 -1.62
N GLN A 36 -11.21 -22.62 -2.46
CA GLN A 36 -10.40 -21.39 -2.42
C GLN A 36 -11.24 -20.24 -2.97
N ILE A 37 -11.55 -19.29 -2.10
CA ILE A 37 -12.24 -18.04 -2.50
C ILE A 37 -11.30 -17.18 -3.36
N PHE A 38 -10.00 -17.22 -3.07
CA PHE A 38 -8.94 -16.53 -3.82
C PHE A 38 -7.84 -17.57 -4.11
N PRO A 39 -7.84 -18.20 -5.30
CA PRO A 39 -6.78 -19.12 -5.67
C PRO A 39 -5.46 -18.34 -5.75
N GLU A 40 -4.46 -18.76 -4.99
CA GLU A 40 -3.12 -18.21 -5.08
C GLU A 40 -2.49 -18.60 -6.42
N ALA A 41 -1.80 -17.64 -7.04
CA ALA A 41 -0.94 -17.93 -8.19
C ALA A 41 0.21 -18.82 -7.74
N LEU A 42 0.41 -19.94 -8.43
CA LEU A 42 1.57 -20.79 -8.17
C LEU A 42 2.84 -20.11 -8.69
N LEU A 43 3.98 -20.48 -8.10
CA LEU A 43 5.28 -19.96 -8.53
C LEU A 43 5.47 -20.15 -10.05
N GLY A 44 5.68 -19.05 -10.77
CA GLY A 44 5.75 -19.02 -12.22
C GLY A 44 4.41 -18.84 -12.95
N GLU A 45 3.31 -18.67 -12.22
CA GLU A 45 2.00 -18.29 -12.73
C GLU A 45 1.71 -16.84 -12.38
N SER A 46 1.54 -15.98 -13.39
CA SER A 46 0.98 -14.66 -13.17
C SER A 46 -0.53 -14.74 -13.36
N SER A 47 -1.29 -14.70 -12.27
CA SER A 47 -2.77 -14.66 -12.32
C SER A 47 -3.32 -13.24 -12.35
N LEU A 48 -2.50 -12.26 -11.99
CA LEU A 48 -2.89 -10.85 -12.02
C LEU A 48 -2.46 -10.23 -13.34
N PRO A 49 -3.34 -9.45 -13.99
CA PRO A 49 -2.94 -8.65 -15.13
C PRO A 49 -1.81 -7.69 -14.72
N ASP A 50 -0.90 -7.40 -15.65
CA ASP A 50 0.10 -6.37 -15.42
C ASP A 50 -0.60 -5.03 -15.14
N TRP A 51 -0.47 -4.54 -13.91
CA TRP A 51 -1.13 -3.30 -13.47
C TRP A 51 -0.74 -2.08 -14.31
N ARG A 52 0.36 -2.14 -15.05
CA ARG A 52 0.81 -1.07 -15.94
C ARG A 52 0.00 -0.97 -17.22
N THR A 53 -0.60 -2.08 -17.63
CA THR A 53 -1.36 -2.20 -18.88
C THR A 53 -2.82 -2.62 -18.68
N ALA A 54 -3.17 -3.11 -17.49
CA ALA A 54 -4.53 -3.54 -17.18
C ALA A 54 -5.51 -2.39 -17.10
N GLY A 55 -6.77 -2.66 -17.38
CA GLY A 55 -7.88 -1.71 -17.26
C GLY A 55 -7.79 -0.51 -18.21
N THR A 56 -8.54 0.53 -17.88
CA THR A 56 -8.57 1.80 -18.64
C THR A 56 -7.84 2.87 -17.84
N THR A 57 -6.80 3.44 -18.42
CA THR A 57 -6.11 4.60 -17.83
C THR A 57 -6.97 5.84 -17.98
N ILE A 58 -7.21 6.54 -16.89
CA ILE A 58 -7.97 7.79 -16.83
C ILE A 58 -7.02 8.99 -16.88
N ALA A 59 -5.98 8.95 -16.04
CA ALA A 59 -4.92 9.95 -16.04
C ALA A 59 -3.58 9.29 -15.70
N GLU A 60 -2.50 9.82 -16.24
CA GLU A 60 -1.17 9.30 -15.98
C GLU A 60 -0.12 10.41 -16.00
N SER A 61 0.71 10.43 -14.94
CA SER A 61 1.90 11.26 -14.84
C SER A 61 3.15 10.39 -14.71
N LYS A 62 4.30 11.02 -14.48
CA LYS A 62 5.52 10.28 -14.13
C LYS A 62 5.42 9.60 -12.76
N ALA A 63 4.68 10.20 -11.85
CA ALA A 63 4.60 9.80 -10.43
C ALA A 63 3.41 8.90 -10.12
N LEU A 64 2.29 9.04 -10.81
CA LEU A 64 1.05 8.32 -10.53
C LEU A 64 0.34 7.90 -11.81
N ARG A 65 -0.28 6.72 -11.78
CA ARG A 65 -1.30 6.28 -12.75
C ARG A 65 -2.64 6.16 -12.06
N THR A 66 -3.64 6.80 -12.61
CA THR A 66 -5.04 6.69 -12.18
C THR A 66 -5.81 5.92 -13.25
N TRP A 67 -6.48 4.83 -12.86
CA TRP A 67 -7.10 3.90 -13.80
C TRP A 67 -8.27 3.14 -13.16
N THR A 68 -9.01 2.37 -13.97
CA THR A 68 -10.15 1.59 -13.49
C THR A 68 -10.26 0.25 -14.23
N LEU A 69 -10.84 -0.75 -13.56
CA LEU A 69 -11.17 -2.04 -14.19
C LEU A 69 -12.60 -2.09 -14.70
N ASP A 70 -13.53 -1.47 -13.98
CA ASP A 70 -14.99 -1.63 -14.19
C ASP A 70 -15.75 -0.29 -14.25
N SER A 71 -15.06 0.83 -14.29
CA SER A 71 -15.60 2.19 -14.26
C SER A 71 -16.36 2.57 -12.98
N LYS A 72 -16.30 1.74 -11.92
CA LYS A 72 -16.93 2.03 -10.62
C LYS A 72 -15.91 2.41 -9.56
N VAL A 73 -14.77 1.78 -9.58
CA VAL A 73 -13.70 2.00 -8.61
C VAL A 73 -12.48 2.58 -9.31
N LEU A 74 -11.99 3.69 -8.79
CA LEU A 74 -10.76 4.32 -9.24
C LEU A 74 -9.57 3.67 -8.56
N ILE A 75 -8.50 3.38 -9.30
CA ILE A 75 -7.27 2.82 -8.75
C ILE A 75 -6.16 3.85 -8.94
N ALA A 76 -5.48 4.19 -7.86
CA ALA A 76 -4.32 5.08 -7.84
C ALA A 76 -3.05 4.25 -7.61
N SER A 77 -2.15 4.24 -8.58
CA SER A 77 -0.91 3.45 -8.55
C SER A 77 0.30 4.37 -8.59
N ILE A 78 1.10 4.37 -7.52
CA ILE A 78 2.34 5.14 -7.42
C ILE A 78 3.39 4.49 -8.32
N LYS A 79 4.13 5.29 -9.09
CA LYS A 79 5.10 4.82 -10.09
C LYS A 79 6.56 5.10 -9.70
N ASN A 80 6.78 5.93 -8.69
CA ASN A 80 8.13 6.26 -8.22
C ASN A 80 8.87 5.01 -7.73
N LYS A 81 10.19 5.09 -7.73
CA LYS A 81 11.02 4.03 -7.16
C LYS A 81 10.63 3.77 -5.70
N MET A 82 10.43 2.49 -5.35
CA MET A 82 9.97 2.06 -4.02
C MET A 82 8.62 2.68 -3.62
N HIS A 83 7.88 3.23 -4.56
CA HIS A 83 6.62 3.94 -4.36
C HIS A 83 6.73 5.05 -3.28
N ALA A 84 7.88 5.76 -3.30
CA ALA A 84 8.14 6.87 -2.39
C ALA A 84 7.16 8.03 -2.66
N ILE A 85 6.74 8.69 -1.59
CA ILE A 85 5.77 9.79 -1.64
C ILE A 85 6.55 11.10 -1.87
N SER A 86 6.58 11.55 -3.11
CA SER A 86 7.09 12.85 -3.52
C SER A 86 5.98 13.90 -3.59
N PRO A 87 6.30 15.21 -3.72
CA PRO A 87 5.28 16.23 -3.95
C PRO A 87 4.35 15.91 -5.13
N GLU A 88 4.88 15.38 -6.24
CA GLU A 88 4.07 15.01 -7.40
C GLU A 88 3.16 13.81 -7.13
N VAL A 89 3.56 12.90 -6.24
CA VAL A 89 2.69 11.80 -5.77
C VAL A 89 1.58 12.35 -4.90
N MET A 90 1.87 13.30 -4.00
CA MET A 90 0.87 13.94 -3.15
C MET A 90 -0.18 14.67 -3.99
N GLU A 91 0.25 15.46 -4.96
CA GLU A 91 -0.62 16.16 -5.91
C GLU A 91 -1.49 15.16 -6.69
N GLY A 92 -0.89 14.14 -7.28
CA GLY A 92 -1.61 13.13 -8.05
C GLY A 92 -2.63 12.33 -7.22
N LEU A 93 -2.31 12.01 -5.95
CA LEU A 93 -3.27 11.37 -5.04
C LEU A 93 -4.42 12.31 -4.67
N ALA A 94 -4.16 13.60 -4.49
CA ALA A 94 -5.19 14.59 -4.24
C ALA A 94 -6.15 14.73 -5.43
N GLU A 95 -5.61 14.82 -6.65
CA GLU A 95 -6.40 14.86 -7.89
C GLU A 95 -7.21 13.58 -8.11
N ALA A 96 -6.59 12.41 -7.86
CA ALA A 96 -7.28 11.13 -7.95
C ALA A 96 -8.44 11.04 -6.95
N LEU A 97 -8.27 11.57 -5.74
CA LEU A 97 -9.33 11.61 -4.73
C LEU A 97 -10.48 12.52 -5.17
N GLU A 98 -10.19 13.72 -5.66
CA GLU A 98 -11.21 14.64 -6.19
C GLU A 98 -12.01 14.01 -7.34
N LEU A 99 -11.32 13.30 -8.20
CA LEU A 99 -11.96 12.57 -9.29
C LEU A 99 -12.84 11.44 -8.77
N ALA A 100 -12.34 10.68 -7.78
CA ALA A 100 -13.09 9.59 -7.17
C ALA A 100 -14.38 10.08 -6.51
N GLU A 101 -14.31 11.21 -5.78
CA GLU A 101 -15.48 11.83 -5.13
C GLU A 101 -16.54 12.33 -6.10
N ARG A 102 -16.16 12.69 -7.33
CA ARG A 102 -17.11 13.17 -8.35
C ARG A 102 -17.73 12.07 -9.21
N GLU A 103 -16.97 11.01 -9.50
CA GLU A 103 -17.30 10.12 -10.62
C GLU A 103 -17.27 8.63 -10.29
N TYR A 104 -16.80 8.25 -9.09
CA TYR A 104 -16.59 6.84 -8.71
C TYR A 104 -17.23 6.50 -7.35
N ASP A 105 -17.51 5.22 -7.15
CA ASP A 105 -18.05 4.71 -5.88
C ASP A 105 -17.00 4.55 -4.78
N GLY A 106 -15.70 4.64 -5.13
CA GLY A 106 -14.59 4.53 -4.21
C GLY A 106 -13.22 4.59 -4.90
N MET A 107 -12.17 4.64 -4.10
CA MET A 107 -10.78 4.64 -4.57
C MET A 107 -9.97 3.53 -3.90
N VAL A 108 -9.09 2.88 -4.66
CA VAL A 108 -8.09 1.93 -4.15
C VAL A 108 -6.71 2.49 -4.40
N ILE A 109 -5.88 2.58 -3.37
CA ILE A 109 -4.45 2.87 -3.51
C ILE A 109 -3.74 1.53 -3.61
N TRP A 110 -3.22 1.22 -4.79
CA TRP A 110 -2.55 -0.05 -5.08
C TRP A 110 -1.47 0.14 -6.14
N SER A 111 -0.25 -0.12 -5.81
CA SER A 111 0.89 0.07 -6.71
C SER A 111 1.28 -1.19 -7.51
N GLY A 112 0.59 -2.30 -7.29
CA GLY A 112 0.76 -3.55 -8.06
C GLY A 112 1.97 -4.38 -7.66
N ASP A 113 3.12 -3.74 -7.48
CA ASP A 113 4.37 -4.37 -7.04
C ASP A 113 4.62 -4.05 -5.55
N ALA A 114 5.45 -4.85 -4.88
CA ALA A 114 5.99 -4.51 -3.58
C ALA A 114 7.16 -3.52 -3.74
N PRO A 115 7.33 -2.61 -2.79
CA PRO A 115 6.54 -2.37 -1.58
C PRO A 115 5.25 -1.58 -1.87
N PHE A 116 4.32 -1.51 -0.92
CA PHE A 116 3.20 -0.57 -1.00
C PHE A 116 3.68 0.89 -1.06
N SER A 117 4.51 1.28 -0.10
CA SER A 117 5.28 2.54 -0.10
C SER A 117 6.30 2.55 1.04
N VAL A 118 7.48 3.07 0.79
CA VAL A 118 8.51 3.29 1.83
C VAL A 118 8.38 4.63 2.55
N GLY A 119 7.36 5.41 2.24
CA GLY A 119 7.12 6.73 2.84
C GLY A 119 7.69 7.87 2.02
N ALA A 120 8.04 8.97 2.70
CA ALA A 120 8.49 10.20 2.06
C ALA A 120 9.73 9.99 1.17
N ASP A 121 9.76 10.66 0.03
CA ASP A 121 10.93 10.73 -0.84
C ASP A 121 11.97 11.69 -0.25
N LEU A 122 12.81 11.14 0.63
CA LEU A 122 13.84 11.93 1.30
C LEU A 122 14.89 12.45 0.33
N GLU A 123 15.18 11.76 -0.77
CA GLU A 123 16.13 12.21 -1.78
C GLU A 123 15.62 13.47 -2.48
N ALA A 124 14.32 13.54 -2.76
CA ALA A 124 13.69 14.71 -3.36
C ALA A 124 13.49 15.87 -2.37
N THR A 125 13.24 15.60 -1.09
CA THR A 125 12.86 16.63 -0.11
C THR A 125 14.04 17.18 0.71
N MET A 126 15.08 16.39 0.98
CA MET A 126 16.24 16.84 1.77
C MET A 126 16.94 18.09 1.23
N PRO A 127 17.12 18.30 -0.09
CA PRO A 127 17.69 19.55 -0.59
C PRO A 127 16.87 20.79 -0.25
N ALA A 128 15.53 20.68 -0.29
CA ALA A 128 14.62 21.77 0.11
C ALA A 128 14.76 22.09 1.60
N PHE A 129 14.89 21.07 2.44
CA PHE A 129 15.12 21.23 3.88
C PHE A 129 16.46 21.91 4.17
N ALA A 130 17.52 21.54 3.45
CA ALA A 130 18.84 22.12 3.64
C ALA A 130 18.91 23.62 3.29
N VAL A 131 18.09 24.07 2.35
CA VAL A 131 18.05 25.47 1.90
C VAL A 131 16.99 26.27 2.67
N GLY A 132 15.79 25.73 2.85
CA GLY A 132 14.64 26.41 3.43
C GLY A 132 14.50 26.25 4.95
N GLY A 133 15.31 25.40 5.57
CA GLY A 133 15.29 25.19 7.01
C GLY A 133 13.95 24.69 7.56
N PRO A 134 13.59 25.03 8.80
CA PRO A 134 12.39 24.56 9.45
C PRO A 134 11.09 24.88 8.71
N ASP A 135 11.01 26.07 8.09
CA ASP A 135 9.80 26.53 7.40
C ASP A 135 9.48 25.65 6.17
N ALA A 136 10.52 25.17 5.45
CA ALA A 136 10.33 24.25 4.34
C ALA A 136 9.88 22.86 4.80
N VAL A 137 10.36 22.40 5.96
CA VAL A 137 9.91 21.15 6.59
C VAL A 137 8.45 21.26 6.96
N GLU A 138 8.08 22.34 7.67
CA GLU A 138 6.70 22.60 8.09
C GLU A 138 5.73 22.63 6.91
N SER A 139 6.11 23.29 5.80
CA SER A 139 5.27 23.37 4.60
C SER A 139 4.98 21.97 4.01
N ILE A 140 6.01 21.14 3.83
CA ILE A 140 5.87 19.80 3.25
C ILE A 140 5.08 18.87 4.18
N GLU A 141 5.35 18.92 5.48
CA GLU A 141 4.61 18.14 6.47
C GLU A 141 3.13 18.56 6.52
N GLN A 142 2.84 19.86 6.42
CA GLN A 142 1.46 20.34 6.38
C GLN A 142 0.70 19.85 5.14
N GLU A 143 1.36 19.84 3.98
CA GLU A 143 0.77 19.30 2.74
C GLU A 143 0.46 17.81 2.89
N LEU A 144 1.40 17.03 3.45
CA LEU A 144 1.21 15.60 3.69
C LEU A 144 0.10 15.33 4.70
N GLN A 145 0.05 16.09 5.81
CA GLN A 145 -1.02 16.01 6.79
C GLN A 145 -2.38 16.34 6.17
N ASN A 146 -2.46 17.38 5.35
CA ASN A 146 -3.68 17.76 4.65
C ASN A 146 -4.16 16.64 3.72
N LEU A 147 -3.26 16.00 2.98
CA LEU A 147 -3.59 14.85 2.14
C LEU A 147 -4.14 13.68 2.98
N MET A 148 -3.49 13.35 4.11
CA MET A 148 -3.98 12.28 5.00
C MET A 148 -5.38 12.60 5.54
N MET A 149 -5.62 13.85 5.95
CA MET A 149 -6.94 14.28 6.42
C MET A 149 -8.00 14.24 5.31
N ARG A 150 -7.67 14.64 4.10
CA ARG A 150 -8.59 14.53 2.94
C ARG A 150 -8.95 13.08 2.65
N ILE A 151 -7.98 12.16 2.66
CA ILE A 151 -8.21 10.72 2.48
C ILE A 151 -9.12 10.17 3.59
N ARG A 152 -8.88 10.57 4.84
CA ARG A 152 -9.67 10.10 5.97
C ARG A 152 -11.13 10.54 5.92
N TYR A 153 -11.38 11.76 5.47
CA TYR A 153 -12.71 12.37 5.43
C TYR A 153 -13.29 12.44 4.02
N ALA A 154 -12.73 11.64 3.10
CA ALA A 154 -13.23 11.52 1.73
C ALA A 154 -14.70 11.12 1.71
N GLN A 155 -15.45 11.63 0.74
CA GLN A 155 -16.88 11.34 0.56
C GLN A 155 -17.12 9.94 0.00
N VAL A 156 -16.07 9.31 -0.52
CA VAL A 156 -16.07 7.91 -0.99
C VAL A 156 -15.06 7.09 -0.20
N PRO A 157 -15.28 5.77 -0.02
CA PRO A 157 -14.32 4.93 0.68
C PRO A 157 -12.98 4.85 -0.07
N VAL A 158 -11.89 5.12 0.65
CA VAL A 158 -10.52 4.91 0.18
C VAL A 158 -9.97 3.65 0.82
N VAL A 159 -9.47 2.72 0.02
CA VAL A 159 -8.92 1.44 0.48
C VAL A 159 -7.43 1.37 0.15
N ALA A 160 -6.60 1.11 1.14
CA ALA A 160 -5.19 0.80 0.92
C ALA A 160 -5.02 -0.72 0.72
N ALA A 161 -4.55 -1.13 -0.47
CA ALA A 161 -4.22 -2.51 -0.78
C ALA A 161 -2.71 -2.72 -0.65
N ILE A 162 -2.30 -3.29 0.48
CA ILE A 162 -0.90 -3.31 0.94
C ILE A 162 -0.24 -4.62 0.56
N HIS A 163 0.92 -4.52 -0.10
CA HIS A 163 1.82 -5.63 -0.37
C HIS A 163 3.25 -5.27 0.01
N GLY A 164 3.90 -6.10 0.81
CA GLY A 164 5.24 -5.85 1.30
C GLY A 164 5.29 -4.72 2.33
N MET A 165 6.15 -3.72 2.13
CA MET A 165 6.39 -2.66 3.11
C MET A 165 5.43 -1.48 2.93
N ALA A 166 4.87 -1.01 4.05
CA ALA A 166 4.18 0.26 4.19
C ALA A 166 4.82 1.02 5.37
N LEU A 167 5.85 1.79 5.10
CA LEU A 167 6.71 2.38 6.12
C LEU A 167 6.59 3.90 6.15
N GLY A 168 6.74 4.50 7.34
CA GLY A 168 6.70 5.94 7.50
C GLY A 168 5.42 6.54 6.93
N GLY A 169 5.53 7.54 6.06
CA GLY A 169 4.40 8.13 5.34
C GLY A 169 3.54 7.12 4.57
N GLY A 170 4.09 5.96 4.14
CA GLY A 170 3.33 4.87 3.55
C GLY A 170 2.44 4.17 4.58
N CYS A 171 2.90 4.01 5.82
CA CYS A 171 2.08 3.54 6.93
C CYS A 171 0.98 4.56 7.25
N GLU A 172 1.30 5.85 7.28
CA GLU A 172 0.34 6.92 7.54
C GLU A 172 -0.75 6.96 6.45
N LEU A 173 -0.38 6.86 5.17
CA LEU A 173 -1.33 6.72 4.06
C LEU A 173 -2.27 5.52 4.26
N ALA A 174 -1.74 4.39 4.69
CA ALA A 174 -2.53 3.20 4.95
C ALA A 174 -3.50 3.37 6.13
N VAL A 175 -3.05 3.92 7.27
CA VAL A 175 -3.90 4.03 8.47
C VAL A 175 -4.93 5.14 8.38
N TYR A 176 -4.74 6.12 7.51
CA TYR A 176 -5.73 7.16 7.21
C TYR A 176 -6.75 6.71 6.16
N SER A 177 -6.50 5.66 5.41
CA SER A 177 -7.49 5.03 4.53
C SER A 177 -8.65 4.44 5.33
N ALA A 178 -9.86 4.44 4.75
CA ALA A 178 -11.07 3.89 5.39
C ALA A 178 -10.94 2.40 5.70
N LYS A 179 -10.28 1.65 4.83
CA LYS A 179 -9.95 0.23 5.00
C LYS A 179 -8.53 -0.08 4.52
N ARG A 180 -7.95 -1.09 5.12
CA ARG A 180 -6.66 -1.70 4.74
C ARG A 180 -6.90 -3.16 4.42
N VAL A 181 -6.39 -3.60 3.28
CA VAL A 181 -6.30 -5.00 2.89
C VAL A 181 -4.82 -5.29 2.71
N ALA A 182 -4.25 -6.08 3.60
CA ALA A 182 -2.82 -6.34 3.62
C ALA A 182 -2.53 -7.81 3.28
N HIS A 183 -1.51 -8.02 2.47
CA HIS A 183 -0.90 -9.34 2.27
C HIS A 183 -0.31 -9.83 3.61
N MET A 184 -0.31 -11.14 3.83
CA MET A 184 0.12 -11.73 5.11
C MET A 184 1.57 -11.38 5.51
N GLU A 185 2.45 -11.18 4.53
CA GLU A 185 3.86 -10.85 4.73
C GLU A 185 4.11 -9.34 4.60
N SER A 186 3.19 -8.50 5.07
CA SER A 186 3.37 -7.05 5.05
C SER A 186 4.08 -6.56 6.30
N TYR A 187 4.96 -5.56 6.10
CA TYR A 187 5.66 -4.83 7.16
C TYR A 187 5.08 -3.42 7.22
N ILE A 188 4.33 -3.12 8.28
CA ILE A 188 3.61 -1.85 8.39
C ILE A 188 4.08 -1.14 9.65
N GLY A 189 4.62 0.09 9.53
CA GLY A 189 5.08 0.79 10.72
C GLY A 189 5.65 2.18 10.47
N LEU A 190 5.87 2.88 11.58
CA LEU A 190 6.45 4.21 11.66
C LEU A 190 7.92 4.08 12.06
N VAL A 191 8.80 4.06 11.07
CA VAL A 191 10.23 3.74 11.22
C VAL A 191 11.14 4.98 11.12
N GLU A 192 10.57 6.17 11.16
CA GLU A 192 11.26 7.45 10.97
C GLU A 192 12.45 7.66 11.91
N VAL A 193 12.36 7.14 13.13
CA VAL A 193 13.45 7.22 14.11
C VAL A 193 14.72 6.54 13.59
N GLY A 194 14.59 5.51 12.75
CA GLY A 194 15.73 4.82 12.11
C GLY A 194 16.55 5.71 11.18
N VAL A 195 15.98 6.81 10.72
CA VAL A 195 16.64 7.83 9.87
C VAL A 195 16.75 9.20 10.55
N GLY A 196 16.52 9.25 11.88
CA GLY A 196 16.67 10.46 12.68
C GLY A 196 15.49 11.45 12.58
N LEU A 197 14.33 10.98 12.13
CA LEU A 197 13.12 11.77 12.00
C LEU A 197 12.05 11.33 13.00
N VAL A 198 10.95 12.07 13.05
CA VAL A 198 9.74 11.77 13.81
C VAL A 198 8.58 11.65 12.84
N PRO A 199 7.63 10.70 13.01
CA PRO A 199 6.45 10.62 12.16
C PRO A 199 5.66 11.92 12.14
N GLY A 200 5.51 12.55 10.96
CA GLY A 200 4.96 13.90 10.81
C GLY A 200 3.55 13.94 10.20
N ALA A 201 3.15 12.96 9.40
CA ALA A 201 1.89 13.01 8.66
C ALA A 201 0.65 12.55 9.44
N GLY A 202 0.77 12.38 10.77
CA GLY A 202 -0.35 12.09 11.67
C GLY A 202 -0.42 10.68 12.21
N GLY A 203 0.55 9.81 11.90
CA GLY A 203 0.59 8.43 12.41
C GLY A 203 0.60 8.34 13.92
N LEU A 204 1.31 9.23 14.61
CA LEU A 204 1.32 9.30 16.08
C LEU A 204 -0.06 9.62 16.64
N THR A 205 -0.75 10.58 16.05
CA THR A 205 -2.14 10.96 16.42
C THR A 205 -3.09 9.78 16.19
N TYR A 206 -2.94 9.04 15.08
CA TYR A 206 -3.74 7.86 14.81
C TYR A 206 -3.57 6.80 15.91
N ILE A 207 -2.32 6.49 16.29
CA ILE A 207 -2.03 5.49 17.32
C ILE A 207 -2.58 5.92 18.68
N ALA A 208 -2.37 7.19 19.06
CA ALA A 208 -2.88 7.72 20.32
C ALA A 208 -4.41 7.64 20.40
N ARG A 209 -5.10 7.97 19.30
CA ARG A 209 -6.56 7.85 19.21
C ARG A 209 -7.01 6.39 19.31
N ARG A 210 -6.34 5.46 18.63
CA ARG A 210 -6.64 4.03 18.71
C ARG A 210 -6.43 3.48 20.13
N ALA A 211 -5.37 3.92 20.82
CA ALA A 211 -5.14 3.57 22.21
C ALA A 211 -6.28 4.05 23.11
N ALA A 212 -6.77 5.28 22.91
CA ALA A 212 -7.92 5.82 23.66
C ALA A 212 -9.21 5.04 23.37
N GLU A 213 -9.48 4.69 22.10
CA GLU A 213 -10.62 3.86 21.69
C GLU A 213 -10.56 2.47 22.34
N ASN A 214 -9.39 1.82 22.30
CA ASN A 214 -9.19 0.50 22.91
C ASN A 214 -9.35 0.54 24.45
N MET A 215 -8.81 1.57 25.09
CA MET A 215 -9.03 1.80 26.52
C MET A 215 -10.52 1.95 26.83
N ALA A 216 -11.24 2.80 26.08
CA ALA A 216 -12.67 3.03 26.29
C ALA A 216 -13.53 1.76 26.08
N ALA A 217 -13.09 0.86 25.20
CA ALA A 217 -13.74 -0.44 24.97
C ALA A 217 -13.39 -1.50 26.03
N SER A 218 -12.42 -1.22 26.90
CA SER A 218 -11.97 -2.11 27.97
C SER A 218 -12.54 -1.69 29.34
N THR A 219 -12.17 -2.42 30.40
CA THR A 219 -12.45 -2.03 31.78
C THR A 219 -11.34 -1.17 32.40
N SER A 220 -10.25 -0.95 31.70
CA SER A 220 -9.10 -0.15 32.17
C SER A 220 -9.42 1.34 32.20
N LYS A 221 -8.80 2.02 33.19
CA LYS A 221 -8.81 3.50 33.27
C LYS A 221 -7.42 4.09 32.99
N ASP A 222 -6.43 3.21 32.69
CA ASP A 222 -5.07 3.62 32.37
C ASP A 222 -4.81 3.45 30.87
N ILE A 223 -4.45 4.54 30.21
CA ILE A 223 -4.15 4.57 28.77
C ILE A 223 -2.74 4.10 28.44
N LEU A 224 -1.78 4.14 29.37
CA LEU A 224 -0.37 3.89 29.12
C LEU A 224 -0.08 2.50 28.52
N PRO A 225 -0.70 1.40 28.95
CA PRO A 225 -0.48 0.10 28.33
C PRO A 225 -0.87 0.09 26.84
N PHE A 226 -2.00 0.72 26.49
CA PHE A 226 -2.49 0.77 25.10
C PHE A 226 -1.60 1.66 24.22
N LEU A 227 -1.09 2.76 24.75
CA LEU A 227 -0.12 3.61 24.04
C LEU A 227 1.18 2.86 23.81
N THR A 228 1.72 2.21 24.86
CA THR A 228 2.96 1.44 24.77
C THR A 228 2.86 0.33 23.74
N GLU A 229 1.77 -0.43 23.74
CA GLU A 229 1.52 -1.49 22.76
C GLU A 229 1.46 -0.93 21.34
N GLY A 230 0.63 0.10 21.12
CA GLY A 230 0.45 0.69 19.79
C GLY A 230 1.74 1.31 19.23
N PHE A 231 2.46 2.09 20.03
CA PHE A 231 3.72 2.69 19.58
C PHE A 231 4.83 1.65 19.38
N THR A 232 4.91 0.63 20.23
CA THR A 232 5.88 -0.47 20.06
C THR A 232 5.59 -1.24 18.76
N ALA A 233 4.34 -1.59 18.50
CA ALA A 233 3.95 -2.30 17.30
C ALA A 233 4.31 -1.49 16.04
N ALA A 234 3.99 -0.19 16.03
CA ALA A 234 4.29 0.69 14.90
C ALA A 234 5.81 0.89 14.68
N ALA A 235 6.57 1.12 15.75
CA ALA A 235 8.03 1.36 15.65
C ALA A 235 8.81 0.13 15.17
N MET A 236 8.32 -1.06 15.47
CA MET A 236 9.02 -2.31 15.12
C MET A 236 8.72 -2.79 13.70
N ALA A 237 7.63 -2.33 13.09
CA ALA A 237 7.17 -2.76 11.76
C ALA A 237 7.27 -4.28 11.53
N LYS A 238 6.87 -5.07 12.52
CA LYS A 238 6.97 -6.54 12.46
C LYS A 238 5.96 -7.13 11.50
N VAL A 239 6.31 -8.26 10.87
CA VAL A 239 5.38 -9.04 10.04
C VAL A 239 4.21 -9.51 10.89
N GLY A 240 3.01 -9.33 10.39
CA GLY A 240 1.78 -9.87 11.00
C GLY A 240 1.34 -9.16 12.28
N THR A 241 1.74 -7.89 12.47
CA THR A 241 1.28 -7.06 13.60
C THR A 241 0.17 -6.09 13.17
#